data_3bf2020afaee8b465c4baaf31955a26d
#
_entry.id   3bf2020afaee8b465c4baaf31955a26d
#
_cell.length_a   1.000
_cell.length_b   1.000
_cell.length_c   1.000
_cell.angle_alpha   90.00
_cell.angle_beta   90.00
_cell.angle_gamma   90.00
#
_symmetry.space_group_name_H-M   'P 1'
#
loop_
_entity.id
_entity.type
_entity.pdbx_description
1 polymer ?
#
loop_
_entity_poly.entity_id
_entity_poly.type
_entity_poly.pdbx_seq_one_letter_code
_entity_poly.pdbx_strand_id
1 'polypeptide(L)'
;MTTVAAPPLAVLPLTALEPEQGAAVLLPDGTSAAVFLLHDGSVCAIGNIDPYYGAPVLCHGIVGDRTGLPTVASPLGKQVFCLRTGRCLDDPGVTLPVFGVQVDDGVIHLSTVVNAGETVV
;
A
#
# COMPACT_ATOMS: atom_id res chain seq x y z
N MET A 1 -14.70 18.27 18.50
CA MET A 1 -13.22 18.18 18.59
C MET A 1 -12.65 18.09 17.18
N THR A 2 -11.69 18.93 16.88
CA THR A 2 -11.04 18.90 15.59
C THR A 2 -9.97 17.81 15.61
N THR A 3 -10.06 16.87 14.70
CA THR A 3 -9.04 15.86 14.54
C THR A 3 -7.94 16.43 13.63
N VAL A 4 -6.75 16.54 14.17
CA VAL A 4 -5.59 16.96 13.39
C VAL A 4 -4.91 15.70 12.87
N ALA A 5 -4.71 15.63 11.56
CA ALA A 5 -3.99 14.51 10.98
C ALA A 5 -2.56 14.49 11.53
N ALA A 6 -2.10 13.32 11.91
CA ALA A 6 -0.71 13.16 12.33
C ALA A 6 0.22 13.52 11.15
N PRO A 7 1.37 14.16 11.41
CA PRO A 7 2.33 14.42 10.35
C PRO A 7 2.79 13.09 9.73
N PRO A 8 3.17 13.10 8.44
CA PRO A 8 3.69 11.89 7.81
C PRO A 8 4.89 11.35 8.55
N LEU A 9 4.96 10.04 8.70
CA LEU A 9 6.02 9.36 9.41
C LEU A 9 7.06 8.86 8.41
N ALA A 10 8.33 9.20 8.63
CA ALA A 10 9.43 8.67 7.84
C ALA A 10 9.54 7.17 8.09
N VAL A 11 9.54 6.37 7.03
CA VAL A 11 9.51 4.91 7.15
C VAL A 11 10.71 4.21 6.53
N LEU A 12 11.20 4.68 5.40
CA LEU A 12 12.39 4.10 4.78
C LEU A 12 12.94 5.03 3.69
N PRO A 13 14.24 4.90 3.36
CA PRO A 13 14.80 5.65 2.24
C PRO A 13 14.29 5.07 0.91
N LEU A 14 14.08 5.94 -0.07
CA LEU A 14 13.65 5.53 -1.39
C LEU A 14 14.61 4.49 -2.01
N THR A 15 15.89 4.62 -1.73
CA THR A 15 16.92 3.70 -2.25
C THR A 15 16.81 2.28 -1.68
N ALA A 16 16.00 2.08 -0.64
CA ALA A 16 15.76 0.73 -0.10
C ALA A 16 14.77 -0.07 -0.96
N LEU A 17 14.08 0.58 -1.90
CA LEU A 17 13.10 -0.09 -2.76
C LEU A 17 13.71 -0.41 -4.13
N GLU A 18 13.41 -1.62 -4.60
CA GLU A 18 13.65 -2.00 -5.99
C GLU A 18 12.37 -1.75 -6.80
N PRO A 19 12.47 -1.27 -8.05
CA PRO A 19 11.28 -1.07 -8.87
C PRO A 19 10.43 -2.33 -8.99
N GLU A 20 9.12 -2.15 -8.79
CA GLU A 20 8.10 -3.20 -8.87
C GLU A 20 8.23 -4.30 -7.81
N GLN A 21 9.00 -4.07 -6.77
CA GLN A 21 9.07 -4.95 -5.61
C GLN A 21 8.56 -4.22 -4.38
N GLY A 22 7.92 -4.95 -3.50
CA GLY A 22 7.36 -4.42 -2.28
C GLY A 22 8.28 -4.56 -1.09
N ALA A 23 8.11 -3.67 -0.12
CA ALA A 23 8.75 -3.77 1.17
C ALA A 23 7.70 -3.65 2.26
N ALA A 24 7.83 -4.44 3.31
CA ALA A 24 6.94 -4.35 4.47
C ALA A 24 7.46 -3.30 5.44
N VAL A 25 6.55 -2.47 5.93
CA VAL A 25 6.84 -1.47 6.93
C VAL A 25 5.89 -1.69 8.10
N LEU A 26 6.42 -1.78 9.31
CA LEU A 26 5.63 -1.87 10.52
C LEU A 26 5.51 -0.47 11.11
N LEU A 27 4.29 0.04 11.19
CA LEU A 27 4.02 1.36 11.75
C LEU A 27 3.94 1.29 13.28
N PRO A 28 4.12 2.42 13.99
CA PRO A 28 4.13 2.41 15.46
C PRO A 28 2.86 1.88 16.11
N ASP A 29 1.72 1.97 15.42
CA ASP A 29 0.44 1.46 15.92
C ASP A 29 0.26 -0.05 15.68
N GLY A 30 1.28 -0.71 15.13
CA GLY A 30 1.21 -2.13 14.81
C GLY A 30 0.71 -2.44 13.41
N THR A 31 0.32 -1.44 12.66
CA THR A 31 -0.16 -1.63 11.28
C THR A 31 1.00 -2.03 10.37
N SER A 32 0.79 -3.05 9.55
CA SER A 32 1.74 -3.46 8.54
C SER A 32 1.36 -2.87 7.19
N ALA A 33 2.26 -2.12 6.58
CA ALA A 33 2.06 -1.52 5.27
C ALA A 33 2.98 -2.17 4.24
N ALA A 34 2.48 -2.32 3.02
CA ALA A 34 3.28 -2.75 1.87
C ALA A 34 3.57 -1.52 1.01
N VAL A 35 4.83 -1.23 0.78
CA VAL A 35 5.28 -0.05 0.04
C VAL A 35 5.94 -0.51 -1.25
N PHE A 36 5.52 0.09 -2.35
CA PHE A 36 6.00 -0.28 -3.69
C PHE A 36 6.55 0.93 -4.43
N LEU A 37 7.69 0.75 -5.07
CA LEU A 37 8.21 1.71 -6.04
C LEU A 37 7.77 1.23 -7.42
N LEU A 38 7.00 2.06 -8.12
CA LEU A 38 6.49 1.70 -9.44
C LEU A 38 7.49 2.05 -10.53
N HIS A 39 7.25 1.50 -11.71
CA HIS A 39 8.14 1.68 -12.86
C HIS A 39 8.28 3.15 -13.29
N ASP A 40 7.25 3.96 -13.07
CA ASP A 40 7.27 5.39 -13.39
C ASP A 40 7.92 6.26 -12.32
N GLY A 41 8.44 5.65 -11.25
CA GLY A 41 9.06 6.35 -10.14
C GLY A 41 8.12 6.74 -9.02
N SER A 42 6.81 6.54 -9.18
CA SER A 42 5.87 6.83 -8.10
C SER A 42 5.93 5.75 -7.02
N VAL A 43 5.51 6.12 -5.81
CA VAL A 43 5.50 5.22 -4.66
C VAL A 43 4.06 5.06 -4.20
N CYS A 44 3.65 3.82 -3.96
CA CYS A 44 2.33 3.48 -3.43
C CYS A 44 2.49 2.70 -2.13
N ALA A 45 1.53 2.86 -1.22
CA ALA A 45 1.53 2.13 0.04
C ALA A 45 0.10 1.69 0.35
N ILE A 46 -0.06 0.39 0.58
CA ILE A 46 -1.35 -0.22 0.92
C ILE A 46 -1.18 -1.09 2.17
N GLY A 47 -2.30 -1.55 2.73
CA GLY A 47 -2.24 -2.54 3.80
C GLY A 47 -1.55 -3.80 3.31
N ASN A 48 -0.68 -4.37 4.15
CA ASN A 48 0.13 -5.54 3.78
C ASN A 48 -0.60 -6.87 4.05
N ILE A 49 -1.70 -6.84 4.80
CA ILE A 49 -2.42 -8.05 5.18
C ILE A 49 -3.36 -8.46 4.06
N ASP A 50 -3.19 -9.68 3.54
CA ASP A 50 -4.14 -10.27 2.60
C ASP A 50 -5.47 -10.47 3.32
N PRO A 51 -6.58 -9.84 2.86
CA PRO A 51 -7.85 -9.89 3.59
C PRO A 51 -8.52 -11.26 3.54
N TYR A 52 -8.11 -12.13 2.62
CA TYR A 52 -8.66 -13.47 2.49
C TYR A 52 -7.95 -14.49 3.35
N TYR A 53 -6.66 -14.29 3.63
CA TYR A 53 -5.82 -15.23 4.35
C TYR A 53 -5.33 -14.70 5.70
N GLY A 54 -5.44 -13.38 5.92
CA GLY A 54 -4.98 -12.77 7.16
C GLY A 54 -3.47 -12.75 7.34
N ALA A 55 -2.72 -12.91 6.26
CA ALA A 55 -1.26 -12.99 6.31
C ALA A 55 -0.60 -11.72 5.74
N PRO A 56 0.54 -11.27 6.32
CA PRO A 56 1.21 -10.03 5.91
C PRO A 56 2.09 -10.27 4.68
N VAL A 57 1.48 -10.50 3.53
CA VAL A 57 2.19 -10.99 2.34
C VAL A 57 2.04 -10.11 1.10
N LEU A 58 1.25 -9.04 1.13
CA LEU A 58 1.04 -8.24 -0.07
C LEU A 58 2.33 -7.63 -0.59
N CYS A 59 3.29 -7.33 0.28
CA CYS A 59 4.60 -6.84 -0.12
C CYS A 59 5.39 -7.84 -0.96
N HIS A 60 5.02 -9.11 -0.93
CA HIS A 60 5.63 -10.17 -1.74
C HIS A 60 4.83 -10.45 -3.01
N GLY A 61 3.77 -9.69 -3.26
CA GLY A 61 2.94 -9.87 -4.43
C GLY A 61 3.61 -9.44 -5.73
N ILE A 62 2.99 -9.78 -6.84
CA ILE A 62 3.48 -9.46 -8.16
C ILE A 62 2.84 -8.16 -8.63
N VAL A 63 3.66 -7.15 -8.88
CA VAL A 63 3.21 -5.86 -9.39
C VAL A 63 2.92 -6.01 -10.88
N GLY A 64 1.81 -5.44 -11.31
CA GLY A 64 1.39 -5.47 -12.70
C GLY A 64 0.59 -4.24 -13.07
N ASP A 65 -0.12 -4.35 -14.17
CA ASP A 65 -0.94 -3.28 -14.71
C ASP A 65 -2.22 -3.87 -15.25
N ARG A 66 -3.35 -3.24 -14.96
CA ARG A 66 -4.63 -3.60 -15.54
C ARG A 66 -5.27 -2.34 -16.10
N THR A 67 -5.28 -2.23 -17.42
CA THR A 67 -5.85 -1.08 -18.16
C THR A 67 -5.33 0.27 -17.65
N GLY A 68 -4.03 0.37 -17.42
CA GLY A 68 -3.39 1.60 -16.96
C GLY A 68 -3.35 1.79 -15.44
N LEU A 69 -3.98 0.89 -14.66
CA LEU A 69 -3.94 0.96 -13.21
C LEU A 69 -2.81 0.08 -12.68
N PRO A 70 -1.95 0.61 -11.82
CA PRO A 70 -0.94 -0.23 -11.18
C PRO A 70 -1.61 -1.18 -10.19
N THR A 71 -1.18 -2.44 -10.22
CA THR A 71 -1.80 -3.49 -9.43
C THR A 71 -0.77 -4.32 -8.69
N VAL A 72 -1.22 -5.04 -7.67
CA VAL A 72 -0.44 -6.11 -7.05
C VAL A 72 -1.35 -7.33 -6.90
N ALA A 73 -0.82 -8.49 -7.26
CA ALA A 73 -1.51 -9.77 -7.07
C ALA A 73 -0.95 -10.44 -5.81
N SER A 74 -1.85 -10.85 -4.93
CA SER A 74 -1.45 -11.57 -3.71
C SER A 74 -0.74 -12.88 -4.06
N PRO A 75 0.37 -13.20 -3.39
CA PRO A 75 1.05 -14.48 -3.65
C PRO A 75 0.26 -15.69 -3.17
N LEU A 76 -0.71 -15.52 -2.28
CA LEU A 76 -1.50 -16.61 -1.73
C LEU A 76 -2.74 -16.87 -2.58
N GLY A 77 -3.69 -15.93 -2.60
CA GLY A 77 -4.96 -16.13 -3.28
C GLY A 77 -4.99 -15.62 -4.71
N LYS A 78 -3.95 -14.90 -5.12
CA LYS A 78 -3.80 -14.32 -6.46
C LYS A 78 -4.85 -13.27 -6.81
N GLN A 79 -5.63 -12.81 -5.83
CA GLN A 79 -6.51 -11.67 -6.04
C GLN A 79 -5.68 -10.42 -6.34
N VAL A 80 -6.20 -9.59 -7.22
CA VAL A 80 -5.50 -8.40 -7.72
C VAL A 80 -6.08 -7.16 -7.08
N PHE A 81 -5.22 -6.33 -6.51
CA PHE A 81 -5.60 -5.08 -5.84
C PHE A 81 -5.02 -3.89 -6.60
N CYS A 82 -5.81 -2.84 -6.75
CA CYS A 82 -5.32 -1.59 -7.30
C CYS A 82 -4.44 -0.87 -6.27
N LEU A 83 -3.22 -0.54 -6.64
CA LEU A 83 -2.28 0.11 -5.73
C LEU A 83 -2.64 1.56 -5.43
N ARG A 84 -3.51 2.19 -6.22
CA ARG A 84 -3.93 3.56 -5.99
C ARG A 84 -5.17 3.66 -5.11
N THR A 85 -6.11 2.74 -5.27
CA THR A 85 -7.40 2.78 -4.57
C THR A 85 -7.53 1.74 -3.47
N GLY A 86 -6.68 0.72 -3.46
CA GLY A 86 -6.77 -0.41 -2.54
C GLY A 86 -7.86 -1.41 -2.91
N ARG A 87 -8.65 -1.11 -3.93
CA ARG A 87 -9.80 -1.95 -4.29
C ARG A 87 -9.35 -3.26 -4.91
N CYS A 88 -9.96 -4.36 -4.46
CA CYS A 88 -9.77 -5.65 -5.11
C CYS A 88 -10.50 -5.64 -6.46
N LEU A 89 -9.77 -5.85 -7.54
CA LEU A 89 -10.35 -5.82 -8.89
C LEU A 89 -11.13 -7.10 -9.21
N ASP A 90 -10.92 -8.15 -8.43
CA ASP A 90 -11.63 -9.42 -8.58
C ASP A 90 -12.82 -9.54 -7.61
N ASP A 91 -12.93 -8.62 -6.65
CA ASP A 91 -14.01 -8.63 -5.66
C ASP A 91 -14.28 -7.20 -5.22
N PRO A 92 -15.22 -6.50 -5.87
CA PRO A 92 -15.45 -5.07 -5.60
C PRO A 92 -15.89 -4.73 -4.17
N GLY A 93 -16.32 -5.72 -3.39
CA GLY A 93 -16.70 -5.52 -2.00
C GLY A 93 -15.52 -5.44 -1.05
N VAL A 94 -14.31 -5.67 -1.53
CA VAL A 94 -13.10 -5.71 -0.69
C VAL A 94 -12.18 -4.57 -1.08
N THR A 95 -11.76 -3.77 -0.09
CA THR A 95 -10.84 -2.64 -0.30
C THR A 95 -9.81 -2.65 0.82
N LEU A 96 -8.54 -2.61 0.44
CA LEU A 96 -7.44 -2.48 1.41
C LEU A 96 -7.22 -1.01 1.79
N PRO A 97 -6.70 -0.75 2.99
CA PRO A 97 -6.32 0.61 3.34
C PRO A 97 -5.21 1.10 2.41
N VAL A 98 -5.30 2.37 2.02
CA VAL A 98 -4.27 3.06 1.25
C VAL A 98 -3.70 4.16 2.11
N PHE A 99 -2.38 4.23 2.21
CA PHE A 99 -1.70 5.27 2.96
C PHE A 99 -1.28 6.40 2.05
N GLY A 100 -1.35 7.64 2.54
CA GLY A 100 -0.77 8.76 1.83
C GLY A 100 0.74 8.62 1.80
N VAL A 101 1.35 8.93 0.66
CA VAL A 101 2.79 8.81 0.48
C VAL A 101 3.36 10.17 0.12
N GLN A 102 4.45 10.53 0.78
CA GLN A 102 5.22 11.72 0.46
C GLN A 102 6.69 11.32 0.42
N VAL A 103 7.39 11.70 -0.64
CA VAL A 103 8.84 11.49 -0.74
C VAL A 103 9.49 12.84 -0.57
N ASP A 104 10.31 12.98 0.46
CA ASP A 104 10.98 14.22 0.78
C ASP A 104 12.44 13.92 1.07
N ASP A 105 13.33 14.57 0.30
CA ASP A 105 14.78 14.40 0.42
C ASP A 105 15.21 12.93 0.38
N GLY A 106 14.60 12.17 -0.53
CA GLY A 106 14.91 10.76 -0.72
C GLY A 106 14.38 9.83 0.36
N VAL A 107 13.51 10.33 1.25
CA VAL A 107 12.91 9.54 2.33
C VAL A 107 11.41 9.42 2.10
N ILE A 108 10.91 8.20 2.18
CA ILE A 108 9.48 7.92 2.04
C ILE A 108 8.80 8.16 3.39
N HIS A 109 7.75 8.97 3.38
CA HIS A 109 6.91 9.24 4.54
C HIS A 109 5.51 8.71 4.26
N LEU A 110 4.93 8.03 5.24
CA LEU A 110 3.55 7.55 5.16
C LEU A 110 2.68 8.37 6.11
N SER A 111 1.51 8.75 5.61
CA SER A 111 0.50 9.41 6.42
C SER A 111 -0.57 8.41 6.86
N THR A 112 -1.63 8.91 7.47
CA THR A 112 -2.80 8.11 7.81
C THR A 112 -3.49 7.58 6.56
N VAL A 113 -4.37 6.58 6.75
CA VAL A 113 -5.16 6.00 5.68
C VAL A 113 -5.98 7.08 4.98
N VAL A 114 -5.85 7.17 3.64
CA VAL A 114 -6.51 8.22 2.85
C VAL A 114 -7.84 7.78 2.25
N ASN A 115 -8.16 6.49 2.29
CA ASN A 115 -9.44 5.98 1.80
C ASN A 115 -10.36 5.50 2.94
N ALA A 116 -10.21 6.09 4.13
CA ALA A 116 -10.97 5.66 5.31
C ALA A 116 -12.48 5.89 5.20
N GLY A 117 -12.93 6.73 4.26
CA GLY A 117 -14.34 6.93 3.99
C GLY A 117 -15.01 5.83 3.19
N GLU A 118 -14.22 4.89 2.64
CA GLU A 118 -14.71 3.73 1.91
C GLU A 118 -14.82 2.53 2.84
N THR A 119 -15.48 1.46 2.36
CA THR A 119 -15.49 0.18 3.10
C THR A 119 -14.11 -0.44 2.97
N VAL A 120 -13.37 -0.40 4.07
CA VAL A 120 -11.98 -0.88 4.13
C VAL A 120 -11.92 -2.08 5.05
N VAL A 121 -11.19 -3.11 4.62
CA VAL A 121 -11.00 -4.34 5.41
C VAL A 121 -9.67 -4.33 6.17
#